data_92160436d1e9647c2d614f06b08fadab
#
_entry.id   92160436d1e9647c2d614f06b08fadab
#
_cell.length_a   1.000
_cell.length_b   1.000
_cell.length_c   1.000
_cell.angle_alpha   90.00
_cell.angle_beta   90.00
_cell.angle_gamma   90.00
#
_symmetry.space_group_name_H-M   'P 1'
#
loop_
_entity.id
_entity.type
_entity.pdbx_description
1 polymer ?
#
loop_
_entity_poly.entity_id
_entity_poly.type
_entity_poly.pdbx_seq_one_letter_code
_entity_poly.pdbx_strand_id
1 'polypeptide(L)'
;TPWKHSQSSVKKWGGEPKDYIALHDWFDETKAFTGDWTHRALRHHSAGIQWAIEKFGHTIKNSKGHDIPTKMLAEQHVEEDCGFIPTPADYLKQIKNNAQKWMLTVGKKTITTKLEIA
;
A
#
# COMPACT_ATOMS: atom_id res chain seq x y z
N THR A 1 3.04 11.69 -6.89
CA THR A 1 1.67 11.53 -7.43
C THR A 1 1.58 10.24 -8.23
N PRO A 2 0.39 9.67 -8.39
CA PRO A 2 0.20 8.49 -9.23
C PRO A 2 0.75 8.68 -10.66
N TRP A 3 0.63 9.85 -11.22
CA TRP A 3 1.17 10.16 -12.53
C TRP A 3 2.70 10.08 -12.58
N LYS A 4 3.38 10.61 -11.57
CA LYS A 4 4.85 10.54 -11.49
C LYS A 4 5.34 9.09 -11.33
N HIS A 5 4.65 8.28 -10.52
CA HIS A 5 4.95 6.85 -10.40
C HIS A 5 4.75 6.14 -11.74
N SER A 6 3.69 6.49 -12.47
CA SER A 6 3.43 5.91 -13.79
C SER A 6 4.50 6.29 -14.81
N GLN A 7 4.98 7.53 -14.79
CA GLN A 7 6.12 7.96 -15.63
C GLN A 7 7.39 7.18 -15.29
N SER A 8 7.64 6.93 -14.01
CA SER A 8 8.76 6.09 -13.56
C SER A 8 8.63 4.65 -14.05
N SER A 9 7.40 4.10 -14.04
CA SER A 9 7.12 2.77 -14.58
C SER A 9 7.45 2.69 -16.08
N VAL A 10 7.10 3.73 -16.85
CA VAL A 10 7.43 3.81 -18.27
C VAL A 10 8.94 3.77 -18.50
N LYS A 11 9.71 4.47 -17.69
CA LYS A 11 11.18 4.45 -17.79
C LYS A 11 11.75 3.05 -17.55
N LYS A 12 11.12 2.26 -16.67
CA LYS A 12 11.59 0.91 -16.32
C LYS A 12 11.14 -0.15 -17.31
N TRP A 13 9.90 -0.08 -17.78
CA TRP A 13 9.28 -1.18 -18.54
C TRP A 13 8.71 -0.78 -19.90
N GLY A 14 8.74 0.48 -20.23
CA GLY A 14 8.16 0.97 -21.48
C GLY A 14 6.65 1.15 -21.40
N GLY A 15 6.02 1.27 -22.55
CA GLY A 15 4.59 1.57 -22.61
C GLY A 15 4.28 3.03 -22.37
N GLU A 16 3.10 3.30 -21.86
CA GLU A 16 2.61 4.65 -21.58
C GLU A 16 2.15 4.78 -20.13
N PRO A 17 2.16 5.99 -19.55
CA PRO A 17 1.73 6.18 -18.16
C PRO A 17 0.33 5.64 -17.86
N LYS A 18 -0.60 5.77 -18.82
CA LYS A 18 -1.98 5.26 -18.67
C LYS A 18 -2.04 3.75 -18.46
N ASP A 19 -1.01 3.03 -18.87
CA ASP A 19 -0.96 1.57 -18.71
C ASP A 19 -0.87 1.18 -17.22
N TYR A 20 -0.33 2.07 -16.39
CA TYR A 20 0.00 1.78 -14.99
C TYR A 20 -0.78 2.64 -13.99
N ILE A 21 -1.49 3.66 -14.47
CA ILE A 21 -2.10 4.67 -13.60
C ILE A 21 -3.13 4.07 -12.63
N ALA A 22 -3.89 3.06 -13.06
CA ALA A 22 -4.90 2.45 -12.19
C ALA A 22 -4.28 1.82 -10.95
N LEU A 23 -3.12 1.16 -11.08
CA LEU A 23 -2.41 0.58 -9.95
C LEU A 23 -1.89 1.68 -9.01
N HIS A 24 -1.25 2.70 -9.56
CA HIS A 24 -0.69 3.78 -8.76
C HIS A 24 -1.79 4.61 -8.06
N ASP A 25 -2.91 4.85 -8.75
CA ASP A 25 -4.09 5.49 -8.14
C ASP A 25 -4.63 4.67 -6.97
N TRP A 26 -4.67 3.35 -7.11
CA TRP A 26 -5.18 2.46 -6.07
C TRP A 26 -4.38 2.59 -4.75
N PHE A 27 -3.06 2.68 -4.83
CA PHE A 27 -2.24 2.87 -3.64
C PHE A 27 -2.54 4.17 -2.90
N ASP A 28 -2.92 5.21 -3.63
CA ASP A 28 -3.14 6.55 -3.07
C ASP A 28 -4.61 6.88 -2.84
N GLU A 29 -5.55 6.05 -3.30
CA GLU A 29 -6.99 6.39 -3.22
C GLU A 29 -7.48 6.55 -1.78
N THR A 30 -6.88 5.87 -0.82
CA THR A 30 -7.26 5.98 0.58
C THR A 30 -6.93 7.34 1.19
N LYS A 31 -6.15 8.16 0.52
CA LYS A 31 -5.89 9.54 0.93
C LYS A 31 -7.18 10.35 1.01
N ALA A 32 -8.21 9.97 0.25
CA ALA A 32 -9.53 10.59 0.34
C ALA A 32 -10.15 10.47 1.74
N PHE A 33 -9.77 9.45 2.50
CA PHE A 33 -10.28 9.23 3.85
C PHE A 33 -9.40 9.84 4.93
N THR A 34 -8.10 9.90 4.72
CA THR A 34 -7.13 10.37 5.73
C THR A 34 -6.76 11.84 5.53
N GLY A 35 -6.85 12.35 4.31
CA GLY A 35 -6.53 13.72 3.98
C GLY A 35 -5.04 14.05 3.94
N ASP A 36 -4.16 13.12 4.29
CA ASP A 36 -2.73 13.35 4.37
C ASP A 36 -1.91 12.07 4.12
N TRP A 37 -0.61 12.13 4.44
CA TRP A 37 0.34 11.05 4.26
C TRP A 37 0.02 9.77 5.06
N THR A 38 -0.84 9.84 6.07
CA THR A 38 -1.19 8.67 6.90
C THR A 38 -1.92 7.58 6.11
N HIS A 39 -2.43 7.90 4.91
CA HIS A 39 -2.99 6.91 4.00
C HIS A 39 -2.00 5.78 3.68
N ARG A 40 -0.69 6.05 3.81
CA ARG A 40 0.36 5.05 3.56
C ARG A 40 0.23 3.83 4.46
N ALA A 41 -0.24 4.02 5.71
CA ALA A 41 -0.44 2.91 6.63
C ALA A 41 -1.47 1.89 6.14
N LEU A 42 -2.37 2.29 5.24
CA LEU A 42 -3.44 1.43 4.75
C LEU A 42 -3.01 0.49 3.64
N ARG A 43 -2.16 0.94 2.70
CA ARG A 43 -1.77 0.10 1.55
C ARG A 43 -0.28 0.10 1.21
N HIS A 44 0.51 1.07 1.69
CA HIS A 44 1.93 1.19 1.36
C HIS A 44 2.80 0.27 2.23
N HIS A 45 2.61 -1.04 2.09
CA HIS A 45 3.35 -2.07 2.83
C HIS A 45 3.23 -3.43 2.14
N SER A 46 3.91 -4.44 2.66
CA SER A 46 3.96 -5.78 2.06
C SER A 46 2.59 -6.42 1.85
N ALA A 47 1.64 -6.21 2.78
CA ALA A 47 0.28 -6.72 2.60
C ALA A 47 -0.47 -5.97 1.49
N GLY A 48 -0.29 -4.66 1.39
CA GLY A 48 -0.86 -3.85 0.31
C GLY A 48 -0.37 -4.28 -1.07
N ILE A 49 0.91 -4.65 -1.18
CA ILE A 49 1.46 -5.21 -2.41
C ILE A 49 0.74 -6.50 -2.78
N GLN A 50 0.52 -7.40 -1.82
CA GLN A 50 -0.22 -8.64 -2.06
C GLN A 50 -1.67 -8.36 -2.49
N TRP A 51 -2.33 -7.38 -1.86
CA TRP A 51 -3.69 -6.99 -2.23
C TRP A 51 -3.76 -6.40 -3.65
N ALA A 52 -2.72 -5.67 -4.07
CA ALA A 52 -2.63 -5.17 -5.45
C ALA A 52 -2.57 -6.32 -6.45
N ILE A 53 -1.81 -7.37 -6.15
CA ILE A 53 -1.74 -8.57 -6.99
C ILE A 53 -3.12 -9.23 -7.08
N GLU A 54 -3.82 -9.35 -5.98
CA GLU A 54 -5.17 -9.92 -5.94
C GLU A 54 -6.16 -9.10 -6.77
N LYS A 55 -6.04 -7.76 -6.74
CA LYS A 55 -6.94 -6.87 -7.45
C LYS A 55 -6.66 -6.82 -8.96
N PHE A 56 -5.40 -6.69 -9.35
CA PHE A 56 -5.00 -6.43 -10.74
C PHE A 56 -4.54 -7.68 -11.48
N GLY A 57 -4.35 -8.80 -10.78
CA GLY A 57 -3.77 -10.02 -11.36
C GLY A 57 -2.25 -10.02 -11.26
N HIS A 58 -1.64 -11.13 -11.66
CA HIS A 58 -0.19 -11.31 -11.55
C HIS A 58 0.61 -10.39 -12.48
N THR A 59 0.03 -10.01 -13.61
CA THR A 59 0.68 -9.13 -14.58
C THR A 59 -0.28 -8.04 -15.05
N ILE A 60 0.32 -6.93 -15.48
CA ILE A 60 -0.39 -5.83 -16.14
C ILE A 60 0.24 -5.70 -17.54
N LYS A 61 -0.59 -5.83 -18.57
CA LYS A 61 -0.13 -5.70 -19.97
C LYS A 61 -0.01 -4.22 -20.32
N ASN A 62 1.15 -3.82 -20.85
CA ASN A 62 1.36 -2.45 -21.30
C ASN A 62 0.98 -2.28 -22.79
N SER A 63 1.05 -1.06 -23.28
CA SER A 63 0.71 -0.70 -24.68
C SER A 63 1.58 -1.39 -25.72
N LYS A 64 2.76 -1.87 -25.32
CA LYS A 64 3.66 -2.63 -26.19
C LYS A 64 3.36 -4.12 -26.19
N GLY A 65 2.35 -4.56 -25.45
CA GLY A 65 1.98 -5.97 -25.34
C GLY A 65 2.84 -6.77 -24.36
N HIS A 66 3.68 -6.12 -23.57
CA HIS A 66 4.49 -6.80 -22.57
C HIS A 66 3.69 -6.97 -21.27
N ASP A 67 3.84 -8.13 -20.64
CA ASP A 67 3.25 -8.43 -19.34
C ASP A 67 4.23 -8.03 -18.23
N ILE A 68 3.87 -7.00 -17.48
CA ILE A 68 4.71 -6.49 -16.40
C ILE A 68 4.20 -7.07 -15.07
N PRO A 69 5.07 -7.70 -14.26
CA PRO A 69 4.64 -8.24 -12.97
C PRO A 69 4.03 -7.17 -12.09
N THR A 70 2.80 -7.38 -11.65
CA THR A 70 2.09 -6.47 -10.75
C THR A 70 2.89 -6.22 -9.47
N LYS A 71 3.52 -7.28 -8.95
CA LYS A 71 4.38 -7.18 -7.76
C LYS A 71 5.47 -6.13 -7.94
N MET A 72 6.13 -6.10 -9.09
CA MET A 72 7.22 -5.15 -9.34
C MET A 72 6.71 -3.71 -9.42
N LEU A 73 5.54 -3.50 -10.04
CA LEU A 73 4.91 -2.18 -10.09
C LEU A 73 4.49 -1.70 -8.69
N ALA A 74 3.92 -2.59 -7.90
CA ALA A 74 3.50 -2.30 -6.53
C ALA A 74 4.70 -1.99 -5.63
N GLU A 75 5.76 -2.80 -5.72
CA GLU A 75 7.00 -2.55 -4.99
C GLU A 75 7.62 -1.22 -5.37
N GLN A 76 7.63 -0.89 -6.67
CA GLN A 76 8.12 0.40 -7.14
C GLN A 76 7.36 1.56 -6.49
N HIS A 77 6.02 1.51 -6.46
CA HIS A 77 5.21 2.57 -5.87
C HIS A 77 5.57 2.78 -4.39
N VAL A 78 5.61 1.69 -3.63
CA VAL A 78 5.88 1.76 -2.18
C VAL A 78 7.31 2.22 -1.91
N GLU A 79 8.30 1.71 -2.64
CA GLU A 79 9.70 2.11 -2.46
C GLU A 79 9.92 3.57 -2.83
N GLU A 80 9.27 4.07 -3.88
CA GLU A 80 9.38 5.47 -4.27
C GLU A 80 8.80 6.42 -3.21
N ASP A 81 7.75 6.00 -2.51
CA ASP A 81 7.13 6.80 -1.46
C ASP A 81 7.81 6.65 -0.09
N CYS A 82 8.24 5.44 0.26
CA CYS A 82 8.69 5.13 1.62
C CYS A 82 10.21 4.90 1.74
N GLY A 83 10.90 4.71 0.61
CA GLY A 83 12.33 4.41 0.60
C GLY A 83 12.66 2.94 0.83
N PHE A 84 11.70 2.14 1.26
CA PHE A 84 11.80 0.69 1.46
C PHE A 84 10.38 0.12 1.44
N ILE A 85 10.24 -1.19 1.60
CA ILE A 85 8.92 -1.82 1.70
C ILE A 85 8.61 -2.11 3.17
N PRO A 86 7.76 -1.29 3.83
CA PRO A 86 7.34 -1.56 5.20
C PRO A 86 6.46 -2.80 5.27
N THR A 87 6.37 -3.37 6.48
CA THR A 87 5.32 -4.33 6.83
C THR A 87 4.17 -3.61 7.52
N PRO A 88 2.97 -4.20 7.60
CA PRO A 88 1.90 -3.63 8.42
C PRO A 88 2.34 -3.39 9.87
N ALA A 89 3.16 -4.29 10.43
CA ALA A 89 3.67 -4.16 11.80
C ALA A 89 4.51 -2.88 11.99
N ASP A 90 5.24 -2.43 10.97
CA ASP A 90 6.02 -1.20 11.05
C ASP A 90 5.15 0.03 11.36
N TYR A 91 3.94 0.07 10.79
CA TYR A 91 2.97 1.13 11.08
C TYR A 91 2.24 0.88 12.41
N LEU A 92 1.78 -0.35 12.62
CA LEU A 92 0.89 -0.70 13.74
C LEU A 92 1.57 -0.62 15.10
N LYS A 93 2.90 -0.82 15.16
CA LYS A 93 3.63 -0.68 16.41
C LYS A 93 3.50 0.74 17.00
N GLN A 94 3.35 1.76 16.16
CA GLN A 94 3.14 3.13 16.60
C GLN A 94 1.76 3.29 17.28
N ILE A 95 0.75 2.60 16.75
CA ILE A 95 -0.58 2.56 17.36
C ILE A 95 -0.53 1.86 18.72
N LYS A 96 0.18 0.74 18.82
CA LYS A 96 0.34 0.02 20.10
C LYS A 96 0.97 0.90 21.18
N ASN A 97 1.94 1.74 20.80
CA ASN A 97 2.61 2.64 21.73
C ASN A 97 1.70 3.78 22.22
N ASN A 98 0.64 4.09 21.48
CA ASN A 98 -0.26 5.21 21.76
C ASN A 98 -1.73 4.78 21.79
N ALA A 99 -1.99 3.52 22.16
CA ALA A 99 -3.34 2.95 22.11
C ALA A 99 -4.30 3.70 23.02
N GLN A 100 -5.48 4.00 22.48
CA GLN A 100 -6.60 4.56 23.21
C GLN A 100 -7.47 3.43 23.74
N LYS A 101 -8.21 3.70 24.83
CA LYS A 101 -9.03 2.70 25.49
C LYS A 101 -9.98 1.98 24.53
N TRP A 102 -10.65 2.70 23.63
CA TRP A 102 -11.60 2.12 22.69
C TRP A 102 -10.96 1.13 21.73
N MET A 103 -9.66 1.32 21.39
CA MET A 103 -8.91 0.40 20.52
C MET A 103 -8.67 -0.96 21.18
N LEU A 104 -8.68 -0.99 22.52
CA LEU A 104 -8.43 -2.18 23.32
C LEU A 104 -9.71 -2.84 23.79
N THR A 105 -10.88 -2.32 23.40
CA THR A 105 -12.17 -2.81 23.84
C THR A 105 -12.59 -4.02 23.01
N VAL A 106 -13.01 -5.10 23.66
CA VAL A 106 -13.56 -6.30 23.04
C VAL A 106 -14.98 -6.47 23.60
N GLY A 107 -15.97 -6.14 22.80
CA GLY A 107 -17.34 -6.05 23.27
C GLY A 107 -17.47 -4.96 24.34
N LYS A 108 -17.76 -5.36 25.59
CA LYS A 108 -17.80 -4.45 26.74
C LYS A 108 -16.57 -4.55 27.63
N LYS A 109 -15.56 -5.35 27.24
CA LYS A 109 -14.33 -5.57 27.98
C LYS A 109 -13.17 -4.86 27.32
N THR A 110 -12.21 -4.40 28.14
CA THR A 110 -10.96 -3.81 27.65
C THR A 110 -9.85 -4.85 27.76
N ILE A 111 -9.02 -4.96 26.71
CA ILE A 111 -7.81 -5.79 26.75
C ILE A 111 -6.84 -5.14 27.73
N THR A 112 -6.44 -5.88 28.78
CA THR A 112 -5.63 -5.36 29.88
C THR A 112 -4.18 -5.80 29.83
N THR A 113 -3.85 -6.79 29.01
CA THR A 113 -2.50 -7.33 28.91
C THR A 113 -2.06 -7.44 27.46
N LYS A 114 -0.74 -7.46 27.23
CA LYS A 114 -0.17 -7.66 25.91
C LYS A 114 -0.50 -9.05 25.34
N LEU A 115 -0.70 -10.05 26.20
CA LEU A 115 -1.03 -11.41 25.77
C LEU A 115 -2.42 -11.48 25.12
N GLU A 116 -3.36 -10.66 25.59
CA GLU A 116 -4.70 -10.58 25.03
C GLU A 116 -4.71 -9.89 23.64
N ILE A 117 -3.70 -9.06 23.37
CA ILE A 117 -3.55 -8.33 22.11
C ILE A 117 -2.87 -9.22 21.06
N ALA A 118 -1.93 -10.02 21.48
CA ALA A 118 -1.19 -10.92 20.60
C ALA A 118 -2.05 -12.07 20.08
#